data_5121cad5ac556111b54075765f9556b9
#
_entry.id   5121cad5ac556111b54075765f9556b9
#
_cell.length_a   1.000
_cell.length_b   1.000
_cell.length_c   1.000
_cell.angle_alpha   90.00
_cell.angle_beta   90.00
_cell.angle_gamma   90.00
#
_symmetry.space_group_name_H-M   'P 1'
#
loop_
_entity.id
_entity.type
_entity.pdbx_description
1 polymer ?
#
loop_
_entity_poly.entity_id
_entity_poly.type
_entity_poly.pdbx_seq_one_letter_code
_entity_poly.pdbx_strand_id
1 'polypeptide(L)'
;MSDYTKVFFDGLGISFDVPSIAFSIGGYEIHWYGLIIAFGFGLAVLYGGRMAYKWKMSLDGMTDVLIWGTIFGIICARAYYVIFEWQYYSVHKNEIIAIWNGGIAIYGGIIGALIGAVIGCKVGKINFQNLLDLGALGLLIGQGIGRWGNFFNQEAFGTNTSTATFRMWSTKIRDTLEASQALLAEKGMEVNPAQAVHPTFLYESVWCILLFFLLHYVVTKRRKFRGEVFLLYGIGYGLERMIVEGMRTDSLYIGSTTIRVSQLLSAIIVVVFSAWLITLFVKLKKGTLPRRYMLNPPPIEPVYAPVSTVYNYAKGGTTAGENDFFKVL
;
A
#
# COMPACT_ATOMS: atom_id res chain seq x y z
N MET A 1 -11.97 -35.06 -3.67
CA MET A 1 -10.97 -34.79 -4.74
C MET A 1 -9.85 -34.04 -4.10
N SER A 2 -8.60 -34.44 -4.26
CA SER A 2 -7.46 -33.75 -3.64
C SER A 2 -7.32 -32.36 -4.24
N ASP A 3 -7.42 -31.31 -3.39
CA ASP A 3 -7.30 -29.90 -3.76
C ASP A 3 -5.86 -29.48 -4.11
N TYR A 4 -5.05 -30.42 -4.58
CA TYR A 4 -3.67 -30.18 -4.95
C TYR A 4 -3.57 -29.97 -6.46
N THR A 5 -2.99 -28.84 -6.85
CA THR A 5 -2.59 -28.61 -8.24
C THR A 5 -1.08 -28.68 -8.35
N LYS A 6 -0.57 -29.49 -9.27
CA LYS A 6 0.87 -29.58 -9.49
C LYS A 6 1.34 -28.40 -10.31
N VAL A 7 2.29 -27.64 -9.75
CA VAL A 7 2.94 -26.52 -10.41
C VAL A 7 4.34 -26.95 -10.84
N PHE A 8 4.64 -26.77 -12.12
CA PHE A 8 5.92 -27.08 -12.73
C PHE A 8 6.71 -25.81 -12.95
N PHE A 9 7.99 -25.85 -12.65
CA PHE A 9 8.98 -24.85 -13.03
C PHE A 9 9.92 -25.48 -14.06
N ASP A 10 9.48 -25.50 -15.32
CA ASP A 10 10.14 -26.25 -16.40
C ASP A 10 11.60 -25.85 -16.60
N GLY A 11 11.95 -24.56 -16.40
CA GLY A 11 13.32 -24.10 -16.55
C GLY A 11 14.27 -24.63 -15.47
N LEU A 12 13.73 -25.08 -14.32
CA LEU A 12 14.48 -25.66 -13.21
C LEU A 12 14.37 -27.17 -13.12
N GLY A 13 13.44 -27.77 -13.88
CA GLY A 13 13.13 -29.20 -13.79
C GLY A 13 12.52 -29.65 -12.46
N ILE A 14 11.85 -28.75 -11.73
CA ILE A 14 11.22 -29.03 -10.43
C ILE A 14 9.72 -28.85 -10.46
N SER A 15 9.00 -29.54 -9.60
CA SER A 15 7.55 -29.40 -9.45
C SER A 15 7.15 -29.52 -7.99
N PHE A 16 6.04 -28.85 -7.65
CA PHE A 16 5.45 -28.84 -6.30
C PHE A 16 3.97 -29.13 -6.37
N ASP A 17 3.46 -29.90 -5.42
CA ASP A 17 2.03 -30.04 -5.19
C ASP A 17 1.57 -28.86 -4.32
N VAL A 18 0.76 -27.96 -4.88
CA VAL A 18 0.36 -26.70 -4.26
C VAL A 18 -1.12 -26.78 -3.86
N PRO A 19 -1.43 -26.92 -2.55
CA PRO A 19 -2.80 -26.85 -2.07
C PRO A 19 -3.27 -25.40 -1.97
N SER A 20 -4.52 -25.11 -2.33
CA SER A 20 -5.14 -23.81 -2.07
C SER A 20 -5.63 -23.69 -0.63
N ILE A 21 -6.10 -24.80 -0.04
CA ILE A 21 -6.58 -24.92 1.33
C ILE A 21 -5.44 -25.34 2.24
N ALA A 22 -5.23 -24.59 3.32
CA ALA A 22 -4.22 -24.92 4.33
C ALA A 22 -4.75 -26.00 5.30
N PHE A 23 -5.95 -25.78 5.82
CA PHE A 23 -6.67 -26.70 6.72
C PHE A 23 -8.14 -26.29 6.83
N SER A 24 -8.97 -27.19 7.40
CA SER A 24 -10.39 -26.92 7.65
C SER A 24 -10.71 -27.04 9.13
N ILE A 25 -11.50 -26.10 9.67
CA ILE A 25 -11.96 -26.09 11.07
C ILE A 25 -13.48 -25.95 11.08
N GLY A 26 -14.18 -26.91 11.66
CA GLY A 26 -15.64 -26.84 11.81
C GLY A 26 -16.40 -26.69 10.50
N GLY A 27 -15.87 -27.21 9.39
CA GLY A 27 -16.46 -27.10 8.05
C GLY A 27 -16.09 -25.83 7.28
N TYR A 28 -15.30 -24.92 7.87
CA TYR A 28 -14.78 -23.73 7.21
C TYR A 28 -13.37 -24.01 6.67
N GLU A 29 -13.14 -23.70 5.41
CA GLU A 29 -11.85 -23.85 4.75
C GLU A 29 -10.99 -22.62 4.96
N ILE A 30 -9.77 -22.81 5.47
CA ILE A 30 -8.76 -21.77 5.64
C ILE A 30 -7.77 -21.86 4.49
N HIS A 31 -7.73 -20.85 3.65
CA HIS A 31 -6.87 -20.78 2.47
C HIS A 31 -5.47 -20.25 2.81
N TRP A 32 -4.45 -20.79 2.15
CA TRP A 32 -3.06 -20.30 2.28
C TRP A 32 -2.93 -18.83 1.99
N TYR A 33 -3.68 -18.31 1.02
CA TYR A 33 -3.69 -16.90 0.68
C TYR A 33 -3.95 -16.01 1.91
N GLY A 34 -4.99 -16.29 2.67
CA GLY A 34 -5.35 -15.55 3.87
C GLY A 34 -4.28 -15.62 4.97
N LEU A 35 -3.70 -16.81 5.18
CA LEU A 35 -2.64 -17.00 6.18
C LEU A 35 -1.37 -16.23 5.82
N ILE A 36 -0.96 -16.25 4.56
CA ILE A 36 0.22 -15.53 4.06
C ILE A 36 0.04 -14.02 4.21
N ILE A 37 -1.15 -13.49 3.86
CA ILE A 37 -1.46 -12.07 4.05
C ILE A 37 -1.43 -11.71 5.53
N ALA A 38 -2.06 -12.50 6.40
CA ALA A 38 -2.06 -12.27 7.85
C ALA A 38 -0.63 -12.30 8.43
N PHE A 39 0.19 -13.26 8.00
CA PHE A 39 1.59 -13.36 8.41
C PHE A 39 2.41 -12.15 7.95
N GLY A 40 2.27 -11.74 6.67
CA GLY A 40 2.95 -10.56 6.12
C GLY A 40 2.54 -9.27 6.85
N PHE A 41 1.24 -9.13 7.16
CA PHE A 41 0.72 -8.01 7.94
C PHE A 41 1.30 -8.01 9.37
N GLY A 42 1.31 -9.16 10.06
CA GLY A 42 1.90 -9.30 11.40
C GLY A 42 3.37 -8.90 11.44
N LEU A 43 4.17 -9.34 10.45
CA LEU A 43 5.57 -8.94 10.34
C LEU A 43 5.75 -7.45 10.06
N ALA A 44 4.89 -6.86 9.22
CA ALA A 44 4.91 -5.43 8.94
C ALA A 44 4.60 -4.60 10.21
N VAL A 45 3.63 -5.04 11.02
CA VAL A 45 3.28 -4.40 12.30
C VAL A 45 4.43 -4.53 13.32
N LEU A 46 5.01 -5.72 13.45
CA LEU A 46 6.16 -5.95 14.35
C LEU A 46 7.38 -5.10 13.94
N TYR A 47 7.68 -5.04 12.65
CA TYR A 47 8.73 -4.18 12.13
C TYR A 47 8.43 -2.71 12.40
N GLY A 48 7.20 -2.28 12.11
CA GLY A 48 6.71 -0.92 12.34
C GLY A 48 6.83 -0.51 13.80
N GLY A 49 6.42 -1.35 14.74
CA GLY A 49 6.54 -1.11 16.17
C GLY A 49 7.99 -0.94 16.63
N ARG A 50 8.92 -1.80 16.14
CA ARG A 50 10.35 -1.68 16.42
C ARG A 50 10.94 -0.36 15.90
N MET A 51 10.58 0.03 14.69
CA MET A 51 11.10 1.27 14.10
C MET A 51 10.46 2.50 14.75
N ALA A 52 9.18 2.47 15.11
CA ALA A 52 8.50 3.52 15.86
C ALA A 52 9.22 3.77 17.20
N TYR A 53 9.54 2.71 17.93
CA TYR A 53 10.31 2.80 19.17
C TYR A 53 11.71 3.45 18.96
N LYS A 54 12.45 3.03 17.91
CA LYS A 54 13.74 3.63 17.55
C LYS A 54 13.64 5.13 17.21
N TRP A 55 12.53 5.53 16.60
CA TRP A 55 12.29 6.92 16.23
C TRP A 55 11.62 7.75 17.33
N LYS A 56 11.46 7.17 18.52
CA LYS A 56 10.80 7.80 19.67
C LYS A 56 9.39 8.27 19.34
N MET A 57 8.68 7.51 18.49
CA MET A 57 7.27 7.74 18.21
C MET A 57 6.43 7.11 19.33
N SER A 58 5.29 7.72 19.65
CA SER A 58 4.34 7.15 20.61
C SER A 58 3.77 5.83 20.08
N LEU A 59 3.90 4.74 20.83
CA LEU A 59 3.28 3.46 20.48
C LEU A 59 1.75 3.54 20.58
N ASP A 60 1.23 4.27 21.58
CA ASP A 60 -0.22 4.52 21.71
C ASP A 60 -0.74 5.28 20.50
N GLY A 61 -0.01 6.32 20.06
CA GLY A 61 -0.35 7.04 18.83
C GLY A 61 -0.26 6.18 17.57
N MET A 62 0.65 5.20 17.51
CA MET A 62 0.67 4.21 16.41
C MET A 62 -0.57 3.29 16.45
N THR A 63 -1.02 2.93 17.65
CA THR A 63 -2.26 2.18 17.84
C THR A 63 -3.47 2.98 17.38
N ASP A 64 -3.54 4.28 17.70
CA ASP A 64 -4.57 5.18 17.17
C ASP A 64 -4.60 5.18 15.63
N VAL A 65 -3.43 5.26 14.99
CA VAL A 65 -3.33 5.20 13.52
C VAL A 65 -3.87 3.89 12.97
N LEU A 66 -3.52 2.75 13.60
CA LEU A 66 -4.03 1.43 13.17
C LEU A 66 -5.55 1.33 13.35
N ILE A 67 -6.08 1.77 14.48
CA ILE A 67 -7.53 1.75 14.76
C ILE A 67 -8.29 2.61 13.74
N TRP A 68 -7.93 3.88 13.60
CA TRP A 68 -8.59 4.79 12.67
C TRP A 68 -8.41 4.35 11.21
N GLY A 69 -7.22 3.88 10.85
CA GLY A 69 -6.93 3.34 9.51
C GLY A 69 -7.79 2.14 9.18
N THR A 70 -7.99 1.22 10.12
CA THR A 70 -8.84 0.02 9.95
C THR A 70 -10.31 0.41 9.84
N ILE A 71 -10.82 1.24 10.75
CA ILE A 71 -12.24 1.65 10.76
C ILE A 71 -12.60 2.34 9.44
N PHE A 72 -11.86 3.38 9.07
CA PHE A 72 -12.12 4.10 7.83
C PHE A 72 -11.84 3.24 6.59
N GLY A 73 -10.83 2.36 6.64
CA GLY A 73 -10.54 1.40 5.59
C GLY A 73 -11.73 0.51 5.28
N ILE A 74 -12.35 -0.09 6.28
CA ILE A 74 -13.53 -0.97 6.11
C ILE A 74 -14.73 -0.16 5.62
N ILE A 75 -15.03 0.97 6.26
CA ILE A 75 -16.18 1.82 5.90
C ILE A 75 -16.06 2.29 4.44
N CYS A 76 -14.92 2.83 4.05
CA CYS A 76 -14.72 3.33 2.69
C CYS A 76 -14.64 2.21 1.65
N ALA A 77 -14.09 1.02 1.99
CA ALA A 77 -14.09 -0.14 1.11
C ALA A 77 -15.51 -0.57 0.77
N ARG A 78 -16.40 -0.60 1.77
CA ARG A 78 -17.81 -0.92 1.57
C ARG A 78 -18.54 0.19 0.82
N ALA A 79 -18.38 1.43 1.22
CA ALA A 79 -19.03 2.58 0.58
C ALA A 79 -18.67 2.65 -0.92
N TYR A 80 -17.38 2.47 -1.25
CA TYR A 80 -16.92 2.45 -2.64
C TYR A 80 -17.62 1.35 -3.46
N TYR A 81 -17.65 0.12 -2.92
CA TYR A 81 -18.32 -1.01 -3.59
C TYR A 81 -19.80 -0.73 -3.81
N VAL A 82 -20.52 -0.27 -2.79
CA VAL A 82 -21.95 0.05 -2.86
C VAL A 82 -22.24 1.15 -3.87
N ILE A 83 -21.39 2.19 -3.97
CA ILE A 83 -21.54 3.27 -4.94
C ILE A 83 -21.42 2.75 -6.38
N PHE A 84 -20.44 1.87 -6.65
CA PHE A 84 -20.26 1.33 -8.00
C PHE A 84 -21.29 0.27 -8.39
N GLU A 85 -21.87 -0.43 -7.41
CA GLU A 85 -22.97 -1.40 -7.60
C GLU A 85 -24.33 -0.81 -7.22
N TRP A 86 -24.51 0.52 -7.38
CA TRP A 86 -25.71 1.23 -6.95
C TRP A 86 -27.00 0.70 -7.56
N GLN A 87 -26.97 0.17 -8.78
CA GLN A 87 -28.15 -0.44 -9.42
C GLN A 87 -28.73 -1.57 -8.57
N TYR A 88 -27.88 -2.41 -8.00
CA TYR A 88 -28.27 -3.50 -7.09
C TYR A 88 -28.70 -2.95 -5.73
N TYR A 89 -27.88 -2.11 -5.09
CA TYR A 89 -28.13 -1.65 -3.72
C TYR A 89 -29.25 -0.63 -3.60
N SER A 90 -29.65 0.04 -4.67
CA SER A 90 -30.83 0.92 -4.66
C SER A 90 -32.12 0.15 -4.36
N VAL A 91 -32.18 -1.13 -4.74
CA VAL A 91 -33.31 -2.05 -4.48
C VAL A 91 -33.10 -2.84 -3.19
N HIS A 92 -31.86 -3.29 -2.92
CA HIS A 92 -31.51 -4.13 -1.75
C HIS A 92 -30.85 -3.32 -0.64
N LYS A 93 -31.53 -2.28 -0.15
CA LYS A 93 -30.95 -1.32 0.84
C LYS A 93 -30.51 -1.98 2.16
N ASN A 94 -31.16 -3.06 2.57
CA ASN A 94 -30.82 -3.79 3.80
C ASN A 94 -29.44 -4.46 3.72
N GLU A 95 -28.91 -4.68 2.52
CA GLU A 95 -27.61 -5.32 2.30
C GLU A 95 -26.46 -4.31 2.24
N ILE A 96 -26.74 -3.00 2.24
CA ILE A 96 -25.69 -1.95 2.14
C ILE A 96 -24.61 -2.13 3.24
N ILE A 97 -24.98 -2.51 4.45
CA ILE A 97 -24.05 -2.70 5.58
C ILE A 97 -23.58 -4.15 5.77
N ALA A 98 -24.07 -5.10 4.95
CA ALA A 98 -23.81 -6.52 5.09
C ALA A 98 -22.42 -6.92 4.54
N ILE A 99 -21.34 -6.48 5.22
CA ILE A 99 -19.95 -6.77 4.82
C ILE A 99 -19.59 -8.26 4.91
N TRP A 100 -20.31 -9.03 5.71
CA TRP A 100 -20.11 -10.49 5.87
C TRP A 100 -20.53 -11.30 4.63
N ASN A 101 -21.30 -10.72 3.71
CA ASN A 101 -21.66 -11.32 2.43
C ASN A 101 -20.63 -10.99 1.32
N GLY A 102 -19.49 -10.38 1.70
CA GLY A 102 -18.52 -9.88 0.72
C GLY A 102 -18.87 -8.47 0.21
N GLY A 103 -18.38 -8.10 -0.97
CA GLY A 103 -18.64 -6.79 -1.58
C GLY A 103 -17.89 -5.65 -0.91
N ILE A 104 -16.56 -5.73 -0.91
CA ILE A 104 -15.61 -4.67 -0.48
C ILE A 104 -14.65 -4.38 -1.62
N ALA A 105 -14.35 -3.09 -1.84
CA ALA A 105 -13.46 -2.65 -2.90
C ALA A 105 -12.11 -2.19 -2.34
N ILE A 106 -11.01 -2.70 -2.91
CA ILE A 106 -9.66 -2.40 -2.45
C ILE A 106 -9.32 -0.91 -2.56
N TYR A 107 -9.78 -0.23 -3.61
CA TYR A 107 -9.54 1.21 -3.79
C TYR A 107 -10.20 2.04 -2.68
N GLY A 108 -11.43 1.68 -2.32
CA GLY A 108 -12.12 2.29 -1.17
C GLY A 108 -11.35 2.06 0.14
N GLY A 109 -10.83 0.84 0.34
CA GLY A 109 -10.01 0.50 1.48
C GLY A 109 -8.74 1.34 1.60
N ILE A 110 -8.03 1.55 0.49
CA ILE A 110 -6.82 2.38 0.45
C ILE A 110 -7.15 3.85 0.78
N ILE A 111 -8.19 4.41 0.17
CA ILE A 111 -8.64 5.78 0.44
C ILE A 111 -9.01 5.94 1.91
N GLY A 112 -9.81 5.01 2.44
CA GLY A 112 -10.22 5.02 3.84
C GLY A 112 -9.05 4.89 4.80
N ALA A 113 -8.11 3.98 4.54
CA ALA A 113 -6.92 3.82 5.35
C ALA A 113 -6.06 5.10 5.39
N LEU A 114 -5.93 5.82 4.26
CA LEU A 114 -5.22 7.10 4.22
C LEU A 114 -5.94 8.19 5.04
N ILE A 115 -7.28 8.28 4.91
CA ILE A 115 -8.09 9.20 5.72
C ILE A 115 -7.91 8.89 7.21
N GLY A 116 -8.08 7.62 7.58
CA GLY A 116 -7.92 7.16 8.96
C GLY A 116 -6.50 7.39 9.49
N ALA A 117 -5.47 7.20 8.66
CA ALA A 117 -4.09 7.48 9.02
C ALA A 117 -3.85 8.97 9.32
N VAL A 118 -4.46 9.88 8.54
CA VAL A 118 -4.38 11.33 8.81
C VAL A 118 -5.07 11.69 10.12
N ILE A 119 -6.25 11.12 10.38
CA ILE A 119 -6.99 11.32 11.64
C ILE A 119 -6.19 10.74 12.81
N GLY A 120 -5.75 9.49 12.72
CA GLY A 120 -4.95 8.83 13.75
C GLY A 120 -3.64 9.56 14.06
N CYS A 121 -2.98 10.12 13.05
CA CYS A 121 -1.80 10.96 13.26
C CYS A 121 -2.10 12.23 14.05
N LYS A 122 -3.26 12.85 13.83
CA LYS A 122 -3.68 14.05 14.58
C LYS A 122 -4.01 13.69 16.03
N VAL A 123 -4.77 12.62 16.26
CA VAL A 123 -5.15 12.12 17.60
C VAL A 123 -3.91 11.68 18.36
N GLY A 124 -3.11 10.80 17.78
CA GLY A 124 -1.89 10.24 18.37
C GLY A 124 -0.68 11.18 18.36
N LYS A 125 -0.82 12.44 17.87
CA LYS A 125 0.25 13.43 17.75
C LYS A 125 1.50 12.92 17.03
N ILE A 126 1.31 12.09 15.99
CA ILE A 126 2.37 11.51 15.17
C ILE A 126 2.61 12.37 13.94
N ASN A 127 3.88 12.54 13.59
CA ASN A 127 4.23 13.19 12.33
C ASN A 127 3.86 12.29 11.15
N PHE A 128 2.98 12.77 10.28
CA PHE A 128 2.45 12.02 9.15
C PHE A 128 3.54 11.57 8.16
N GLN A 129 4.56 12.39 7.91
CA GLN A 129 5.67 12.02 7.01
C GLN A 129 6.53 10.88 7.59
N ASN A 130 6.70 10.82 8.92
CA ASN A 130 7.35 9.69 9.57
C ASN A 130 6.51 8.42 9.44
N LEU A 131 5.18 8.55 9.60
CA LEU A 131 4.26 7.42 9.40
C LEU A 131 4.34 6.90 7.96
N LEU A 132 4.38 7.78 6.96
CA LEU A 132 4.51 7.38 5.56
C LEU A 132 5.81 6.63 5.29
N ASP A 133 6.95 7.09 5.82
CA ASP A 133 8.23 6.40 5.67
C ASP A 133 8.21 5.02 6.32
N LEU A 134 7.59 4.90 7.49
CA LEU A 134 7.44 3.64 8.20
C LEU A 134 6.47 2.70 7.46
N GLY A 135 5.34 3.25 7.01
CA GLY A 135 4.33 2.54 6.24
C GLY A 135 4.88 1.98 4.92
N ALA A 136 5.73 2.73 4.24
CA ALA A 136 6.39 2.29 3.00
C ALA A 136 7.20 0.99 3.21
N LEU A 137 7.94 0.90 4.31
CA LEU A 137 8.69 -0.30 4.65
C LEU A 137 7.76 -1.46 5.06
N GLY A 138 6.69 -1.16 5.80
CA GLY A 138 5.67 -2.16 6.13
C GLY A 138 4.95 -2.69 4.88
N LEU A 139 4.62 -1.81 3.92
CA LEU A 139 4.01 -2.19 2.65
C LEU A 139 4.92 -3.14 1.86
N LEU A 140 6.23 -2.87 1.78
CA LEU A 140 7.17 -3.76 1.08
C LEU A 140 7.24 -5.15 1.71
N ILE A 141 7.18 -5.25 3.05
CA ILE A 141 7.10 -6.54 3.74
C ILE A 141 5.80 -7.26 3.36
N GLY A 142 4.66 -6.57 3.49
CA GLY A 142 3.35 -7.14 3.19
C GLY A 142 3.21 -7.53 1.72
N GLN A 143 3.66 -6.69 0.79
CA GLN A 143 3.65 -6.96 -0.64
C GLN A 143 4.56 -8.15 -1.00
N GLY A 144 5.83 -8.12 -0.57
CA GLY A 144 6.79 -9.19 -0.88
C GLY A 144 6.32 -10.56 -0.39
N ILE A 145 5.75 -10.64 0.81
CA ILE A 145 5.20 -11.88 1.36
C ILE A 145 3.86 -12.23 0.70
N GLY A 146 2.98 -11.23 0.53
CA GLY A 146 1.63 -11.42 -0.02
C GLY A 146 1.63 -11.99 -1.44
N ARG A 147 2.67 -11.72 -2.25
CA ARG A 147 2.82 -12.32 -3.59
C ARG A 147 2.90 -13.84 -3.59
N TRP A 148 3.34 -14.46 -2.51
CA TRP A 148 3.28 -15.90 -2.37
C TRP A 148 1.86 -16.43 -2.24
N GLY A 149 0.91 -15.62 -1.77
CA GLY A 149 -0.51 -15.95 -1.82
C GLY A 149 -1.01 -16.15 -3.27
N ASN A 150 -0.56 -15.31 -4.21
CA ASN A 150 -0.87 -15.47 -5.63
C ASN A 150 -0.29 -16.80 -6.20
N PHE A 151 0.88 -17.24 -5.71
CA PHE A 151 1.44 -18.54 -6.07
C PHE A 151 0.53 -19.70 -5.62
N PHE A 152 0.07 -19.70 -4.38
CA PHE A 152 -0.84 -20.73 -3.88
C PHE A 152 -2.20 -20.69 -4.60
N ASN A 153 -2.68 -19.51 -4.97
CA ASN A 153 -3.88 -19.36 -5.80
C ASN A 153 -3.62 -19.60 -7.29
N GLN A 154 -2.37 -19.67 -7.73
CA GLN A 154 -1.97 -19.78 -9.15
C GLN A 154 -2.66 -18.71 -10.02
N GLU A 155 -2.63 -17.47 -9.54
CA GLU A 155 -3.21 -16.30 -10.18
C GLU A 155 -2.14 -15.21 -10.39
N ALA A 156 -2.49 -14.11 -11.06
CA ALA A 156 -1.61 -12.97 -11.27
C ALA A 156 -0.30 -13.36 -11.97
N PHE A 157 -0.33 -14.29 -12.89
CA PHE A 157 0.81 -14.69 -13.73
C PHE A 157 0.90 -13.82 -14.99
N GLY A 158 2.06 -13.90 -15.65
CA GLY A 158 2.33 -13.14 -16.88
C GLY A 158 1.99 -13.92 -18.16
N THR A 159 2.35 -13.32 -19.29
CA THR A 159 2.24 -13.95 -20.61
C THR A 159 3.14 -15.16 -20.75
N ASN A 160 2.98 -15.91 -21.85
CA ASN A 160 3.82 -17.08 -22.14
C ASN A 160 5.29 -16.73 -22.28
N THR A 161 6.14 -17.65 -21.86
CA THR A 161 7.59 -17.55 -22.04
C THR A 161 8.21 -18.94 -22.21
N SER A 162 9.19 -19.01 -23.11
CA SER A 162 10.02 -20.20 -23.32
C SER A 162 11.43 -20.04 -22.73
N THR A 163 11.83 -18.82 -22.41
CA THR A 163 13.22 -18.48 -22.05
C THR A 163 13.43 -18.18 -20.57
N ALA A 164 12.37 -17.78 -19.83
CA ALA A 164 12.50 -17.47 -18.42
C ALA A 164 12.87 -18.71 -17.59
N THR A 165 13.95 -18.62 -16.80
CA THR A 165 14.45 -19.73 -15.96
C THR A 165 13.39 -20.21 -14.97
N PHE A 166 12.62 -19.30 -14.38
CA PHE A 166 11.58 -19.60 -13.41
C PHE A 166 10.18 -19.71 -14.04
N ARG A 167 10.09 -19.94 -15.38
CA ARG A 167 8.80 -20.09 -16.03
C ARG A 167 7.99 -21.22 -15.37
N MET A 168 6.69 -20.96 -15.16
CA MET A 168 5.82 -21.90 -14.46
C MET A 168 4.63 -22.32 -15.31
N TRP A 169 4.14 -23.52 -15.06
CA TRP A 169 2.95 -24.07 -15.70
C TRP A 169 2.18 -24.93 -14.71
N SER A 170 0.86 -24.96 -14.83
CA SER A 170 -0.04 -25.89 -14.12
C SER A 170 -1.34 -26.07 -14.89
N THR A 171 -2.12 -27.09 -14.52
CA THR A 171 -3.46 -27.28 -15.08
C THR A 171 -4.38 -26.10 -14.79
N LYS A 172 -4.31 -25.51 -13.60
CA LYS A 172 -5.11 -24.34 -13.24
C LYS A 172 -4.74 -23.09 -14.07
N ILE A 173 -3.45 -22.86 -14.32
CA ILE A 173 -2.98 -21.77 -15.20
C ILE A 173 -3.50 -22.01 -16.62
N ARG A 174 -3.38 -23.23 -17.14
CA ARG A 174 -3.91 -23.63 -18.44
C ARG A 174 -5.40 -23.30 -18.54
N ASP A 175 -6.22 -23.82 -17.62
CA ASP A 175 -7.68 -23.66 -17.62
C ASP A 175 -8.09 -22.18 -17.53
N THR A 176 -7.34 -21.39 -16.75
CA THR A 176 -7.53 -19.93 -16.66
C THR A 176 -7.22 -19.24 -17.99
N LEU A 177 -6.13 -19.62 -18.68
CA LEU A 177 -5.77 -19.07 -19.99
C LEU A 177 -6.77 -19.50 -21.06
N GLU A 178 -7.23 -20.74 -21.06
CA GLU A 178 -8.27 -21.23 -21.98
C GLU A 178 -9.57 -20.44 -21.82
N ALA A 179 -10.03 -20.22 -20.59
CA ALA A 179 -11.25 -19.47 -20.30
C ALA A 179 -11.13 -17.98 -20.68
N SER A 180 -9.94 -17.39 -20.64
CA SER A 180 -9.73 -15.97 -20.92
C SER A 180 -9.16 -15.68 -22.32
N GLN A 181 -8.89 -16.70 -23.12
CA GLN A 181 -8.18 -16.59 -24.40
C GLN A 181 -8.85 -15.59 -25.37
N ALA A 182 -10.17 -15.64 -25.52
CA ALA A 182 -10.90 -14.72 -26.39
C ALA A 182 -10.80 -13.27 -25.92
N LEU A 183 -10.92 -13.02 -24.61
CA LEU A 183 -10.79 -11.70 -24.01
C LEU A 183 -9.36 -11.15 -24.15
N LEU A 184 -8.36 -12.00 -23.98
CA LEU A 184 -6.95 -11.64 -24.14
C LEU A 184 -6.61 -11.28 -25.59
N ALA A 185 -7.13 -12.05 -26.55
CA ALA A 185 -6.98 -11.76 -27.96
C ALA A 185 -7.62 -10.42 -28.36
N GLU A 186 -8.81 -10.10 -27.82
CA GLU A 186 -9.46 -8.79 -28.00
C GLU A 186 -8.60 -7.63 -27.49
N LYS A 187 -7.77 -7.88 -26.46
CA LYS A 187 -6.80 -6.92 -25.89
C LYS A 187 -5.43 -6.95 -26.58
N GLY A 188 -5.31 -7.67 -27.69
CA GLY A 188 -4.06 -7.77 -28.46
C GLY A 188 -3.00 -8.68 -27.81
N MET A 189 -3.41 -9.59 -26.91
CA MET A 189 -2.51 -10.57 -26.28
C MET A 189 -2.81 -11.97 -26.81
N GLU A 190 -1.84 -12.55 -27.53
CA GLU A 190 -1.87 -13.94 -27.90
C GLU A 190 -1.30 -14.81 -26.78
N VAL A 191 -2.08 -15.78 -26.29
CA VAL A 191 -1.65 -16.70 -25.24
C VAL A 191 -1.87 -18.14 -25.69
N ASN A 192 -0.93 -19.01 -25.36
CA ASN A 192 -1.01 -20.44 -25.59
C ASN A 192 -1.17 -21.15 -24.22
N PRO A 193 -2.32 -21.73 -23.90
CA PRO A 193 -2.56 -22.42 -22.62
C PRO A 193 -1.61 -23.59 -22.34
N ALA A 194 -1.04 -24.20 -23.39
CA ALA A 194 -0.09 -25.31 -23.25
C ALA A 194 1.35 -24.87 -22.93
N GLN A 195 1.64 -23.57 -22.96
CA GLN A 195 2.96 -23.03 -22.68
C GLN A 195 3.08 -22.44 -21.28
N ALA A 196 4.29 -22.55 -20.71
CA ALA A 196 4.63 -21.93 -19.44
C ALA A 196 4.55 -20.41 -19.49
N VAL A 197 4.29 -19.81 -18.34
CA VAL A 197 4.09 -18.37 -18.16
C VAL A 197 5.17 -17.73 -17.27
N HIS A 198 5.27 -16.41 -17.32
CA HIS A 198 6.11 -15.65 -16.38
C HIS A 198 5.54 -15.72 -14.95
N PRO A 199 6.34 -16.11 -13.94
CA PRO A 199 5.94 -16.12 -12.54
C PRO A 199 6.05 -14.71 -11.95
N THR A 200 5.13 -13.83 -12.31
CA THR A 200 5.18 -12.41 -11.91
C THR A 200 5.15 -12.23 -10.39
N PHE A 201 4.48 -13.13 -9.66
CA PHE A 201 4.50 -13.15 -8.20
C PHE A 201 5.94 -13.20 -7.63
N LEU A 202 6.81 -14.00 -8.26
CA LEU A 202 8.20 -14.15 -7.83
C LEU A 202 9.01 -12.88 -8.13
N TYR A 203 8.81 -12.29 -9.31
CA TYR A 203 9.50 -11.06 -9.70
C TYR A 203 9.14 -9.92 -8.75
N GLU A 204 7.85 -9.72 -8.50
CA GLU A 204 7.35 -8.70 -7.56
C GLU A 204 7.83 -8.96 -6.12
N SER A 205 7.82 -10.22 -5.66
CA SER A 205 8.31 -10.58 -4.32
C SER A 205 9.79 -10.26 -4.14
N VAL A 206 10.63 -10.72 -5.08
CA VAL A 206 12.09 -10.46 -5.03
C VAL A 206 12.38 -8.97 -5.08
N TRP A 207 11.70 -8.22 -5.96
CA TRP A 207 11.85 -6.78 -6.03
C TRP A 207 11.48 -6.07 -4.73
N CYS A 208 10.32 -6.40 -4.14
CA CYS A 208 9.89 -5.84 -2.87
C CYS A 208 10.89 -6.11 -1.74
N ILE A 209 11.46 -7.32 -1.68
CA ILE A 209 12.46 -7.70 -0.68
C ILE A 209 13.76 -6.88 -0.88
N LEU A 210 14.25 -6.79 -2.11
CA LEU A 210 15.47 -6.02 -2.42
C LEU A 210 15.26 -4.53 -2.12
N LEU A 211 14.12 -3.98 -2.54
CA LEU A 211 13.76 -2.58 -2.28
C LEU A 211 13.59 -2.33 -0.77
N PHE A 212 13.02 -3.28 -0.02
CA PHE A 212 12.92 -3.18 1.44
C PHE A 212 14.30 -3.05 2.08
N PHE A 213 15.27 -3.90 1.74
CA PHE A 213 16.61 -3.81 2.32
C PHE A 213 17.32 -2.52 1.93
N LEU A 214 17.18 -2.08 0.68
CA LEU A 214 17.72 -0.80 0.23
C LEU A 214 17.14 0.36 1.03
N LEU A 215 15.81 0.45 1.14
CA LEU A 215 15.13 1.53 1.85
C LEU A 215 15.32 1.44 3.36
N HIS A 216 15.41 0.24 3.93
CA HIS A 216 15.77 0.06 5.33
C HIS A 216 17.19 0.61 5.62
N TYR A 217 18.14 0.37 4.71
CA TYR A 217 19.48 0.97 4.81
C TYR A 217 19.43 2.50 4.71
N VAL A 218 18.68 3.04 3.73
CA VAL A 218 18.50 4.49 3.56
C VAL A 218 17.89 5.12 4.83
N VAL A 219 16.80 4.57 5.35
CA VAL A 219 16.13 5.12 6.53
C VAL A 219 16.98 5.07 7.79
N THR A 220 17.82 4.04 7.93
CA THR A 220 18.63 3.86 9.14
C THR A 220 19.96 4.60 9.12
N LYS A 221 20.53 4.83 7.94
CA LYS A 221 21.91 5.36 7.78
C LYS A 221 22.02 6.67 7.00
N ARG A 222 21.08 6.97 6.10
CA ARG A 222 21.24 8.02 5.08
C ARG A 222 20.05 9.00 5.01
N ARG A 223 18.95 8.74 5.68
CA ARG A 223 17.74 9.56 5.63
C ARG A 223 18.05 11.04 5.93
N LYS A 224 17.65 11.93 5.04
CA LYS A 224 17.92 13.37 5.10
C LYS A 224 16.73 14.19 5.56
N PHE A 225 15.51 13.73 5.25
CA PHE A 225 14.27 14.38 5.67
C PHE A 225 13.14 13.35 5.83
N ARG A 226 12.08 13.74 6.51
CA ARG A 226 10.88 12.90 6.71
C ARG A 226 10.10 12.82 5.39
N GLY A 227 9.60 11.65 5.03
CA GLY A 227 8.91 11.38 3.76
C GLY A 227 9.85 10.96 2.63
N GLU A 228 11.18 10.96 2.83
CA GLU A 228 12.15 10.55 1.80
C GLU A 228 11.96 9.09 1.39
N VAL A 229 11.78 8.19 2.37
CA VAL A 229 11.65 6.76 2.12
C VAL A 229 10.34 6.43 1.42
N PHE A 230 9.25 7.11 1.78
CA PHE A 230 7.98 6.96 1.10
C PHE A 230 8.03 7.37 -0.37
N LEU A 231 8.69 8.49 -0.69
CA LEU A 231 8.87 8.92 -2.07
C LEU A 231 9.74 7.93 -2.87
N LEU A 232 10.84 7.44 -2.28
CA LEU A 232 11.68 6.42 -2.90
C LEU A 232 10.93 5.09 -3.09
N TYR A 233 10.09 4.69 -2.13
CA TYR A 233 9.20 3.54 -2.27
C TYR A 233 8.27 3.69 -3.46
N GLY A 234 7.57 4.81 -3.57
CA GLY A 234 6.63 5.04 -4.68
C GLY A 234 7.33 5.03 -6.04
N ILE A 235 8.56 5.57 -6.13
CA ILE A 235 9.36 5.50 -7.34
C ILE A 235 9.80 4.07 -7.64
N GLY A 236 10.41 3.38 -6.66
CA GLY A 236 10.97 2.03 -6.85
C GLY A 236 9.88 0.98 -7.13
N TYR A 237 8.78 0.98 -6.37
CA TYR A 237 7.66 0.09 -6.59
C TYR A 237 6.89 0.44 -7.86
N GLY A 238 6.72 1.74 -8.15
CA GLY A 238 6.06 2.18 -9.37
C GLY A 238 6.79 1.76 -10.65
N LEU A 239 8.14 1.84 -10.66
CA LEU A 239 8.96 1.37 -11.78
C LEU A 239 8.78 -0.13 -12.03
N GLU A 240 8.85 -0.93 -10.97
CA GLU A 240 8.62 -2.37 -11.05
C GLU A 240 7.22 -2.68 -11.57
N ARG A 241 6.20 -2.03 -10.98
CA ARG A 241 4.81 -2.24 -11.34
C ARG A 241 4.52 -1.89 -12.80
N MET A 242 5.17 -0.87 -13.36
CA MET A 242 5.07 -0.55 -14.79
C MET A 242 5.56 -1.70 -15.67
N ILE A 243 6.67 -2.35 -15.29
CA ILE A 243 7.28 -3.45 -16.05
C ILE A 243 6.42 -4.71 -15.92
N VAL A 244 6.11 -5.11 -14.68
CA VAL A 244 5.38 -6.37 -14.41
C VAL A 244 3.95 -6.30 -14.92
N GLU A 245 3.25 -5.17 -14.76
CA GLU A 245 1.91 -4.99 -15.31
C GLU A 245 1.89 -5.17 -16.83
N GLY A 246 2.96 -4.79 -17.52
CA GLY A 246 3.15 -5.02 -18.94
C GLY A 246 3.10 -6.50 -19.36
N MET A 247 3.46 -7.41 -18.45
CA MET A 247 3.47 -8.85 -18.69
C MET A 247 2.20 -9.57 -18.22
N ARG A 248 1.40 -8.98 -17.34
CA ARG A 248 0.25 -9.64 -16.69
C ARG A 248 -0.90 -9.88 -17.67
N THR A 249 -1.56 -11.02 -17.50
CA THR A 249 -2.73 -11.42 -18.29
C THR A 249 -4.06 -10.95 -17.69
N ASP A 250 -4.08 -10.61 -16.40
CA ASP A 250 -5.27 -10.20 -15.65
C ASP A 250 -5.36 -8.67 -15.41
N SER A 251 -4.68 -7.89 -16.26
CA SER A 251 -4.64 -6.43 -16.14
C SER A 251 -6.00 -5.77 -16.39
N LEU A 252 -6.30 -4.73 -15.61
CA LEU A 252 -7.47 -3.89 -15.82
C LEU A 252 -7.16 -2.79 -16.84
N TYR A 253 -8.05 -2.61 -17.85
CA TYR A 253 -7.88 -1.65 -18.92
C TYR A 253 -8.84 -0.46 -18.78
N ILE A 254 -8.49 0.69 -19.33
CA ILE A 254 -9.34 1.89 -19.38
C ILE A 254 -10.32 1.75 -20.54
N GLY A 255 -11.58 1.42 -20.24
CA GLY A 255 -12.61 1.26 -21.26
C GLY A 255 -12.19 0.28 -22.37
N SER A 256 -12.35 0.70 -23.64
CA SER A 256 -11.95 -0.08 -24.81
C SER A 256 -10.49 0.14 -25.26
N THR A 257 -9.68 0.84 -24.45
CA THR A 257 -8.28 1.12 -24.80
C THR A 257 -7.36 -0.05 -24.46
N THR A 258 -6.13 -0.02 -24.97
CA THR A 258 -5.05 -0.93 -24.57
C THR A 258 -4.24 -0.44 -23.36
N ILE A 259 -4.66 0.69 -22.75
CA ILE A 259 -3.96 1.30 -21.62
C ILE A 259 -4.34 0.58 -20.33
N ARG A 260 -3.37 0.02 -19.63
CA ARG A 260 -3.56 -0.65 -18.34
C ARG A 260 -3.60 0.37 -17.21
N VAL A 261 -4.66 0.34 -16.39
CA VAL A 261 -4.91 1.30 -15.29
C VAL A 261 -3.72 1.36 -14.33
N SER A 262 -3.25 0.20 -13.87
CA SER A 262 -2.14 0.13 -12.90
C SER A 262 -0.84 0.64 -13.49
N GLN A 263 -0.58 0.42 -14.79
CA GLN A 263 0.62 0.88 -15.47
C GLN A 263 0.65 2.41 -15.59
N LEU A 264 -0.48 3.00 -16.01
CA LEU A 264 -0.62 4.46 -16.10
C LEU A 264 -0.49 5.12 -14.72
N LEU A 265 -1.17 4.58 -13.71
CA LEU A 265 -1.08 5.10 -12.34
C LEU A 265 0.35 5.04 -11.81
N SER A 266 1.05 3.94 -12.06
CA SER A 266 2.45 3.78 -11.66
C SER A 266 3.36 4.78 -12.35
N ALA A 267 3.16 5.04 -13.66
CA ALA A 267 3.90 6.06 -14.39
C ALA A 267 3.70 7.46 -13.79
N ILE A 268 2.45 7.82 -13.49
CA ILE A 268 2.12 9.09 -12.83
C ILE A 268 2.82 9.20 -11.47
N ILE A 269 2.74 8.15 -10.64
CA ILE A 269 3.38 8.12 -9.33
C ILE A 269 4.89 8.32 -9.46
N VAL A 270 5.55 7.61 -10.37
CA VAL A 270 7.00 7.75 -10.61
C VAL A 270 7.37 9.18 -10.96
N VAL A 271 6.65 9.81 -11.89
CA VAL A 271 6.93 11.19 -12.30
C VAL A 271 6.68 12.18 -11.16
N VAL A 272 5.52 12.10 -10.53
CA VAL A 272 5.13 13.04 -9.46
C VAL A 272 6.05 12.90 -8.24
N PHE A 273 6.34 11.67 -7.81
CA PHE A 273 7.20 11.44 -6.64
C PHE A 273 8.65 11.81 -6.91
N SER A 274 9.14 11.57 -8.13
CA SER A 274 10.48 12.02 -8.53
C SER A 274 10.60 13.54 -8.52
N ALA A 275 9.64 14.25 -9.09
CA ALA A 275 9.60 15.72 -9.08
C ALA A 275 9.51 16.26 -7.64
N TRP A 276 8.70 15.62 -6.80
CA TRP A 276 8.56 16.01 -5.40
C TRP A 276 9.85 15.76 -4.60
N LEU A 277 10.46 14.59 -4.77
CA LEU A 277 11.74 14.24 -4.14
C LEU A 277 12.84 15.24 -4.51
N ILE A 278 12.99 15.55 -5.81
CA ILE A 278 13.96 16.54 -6.31
C ILE A 278 13.68 17.90 -5.68
N THR A 279 12.41 18.34 -5.63
CA THR A 279 12.03 19.63 -5.04
C THR A 279 12.42 19.70 -3.56
N LEU A 280 12.20 18.63 -2.78
CA LEU A 280 12.58 18.59 -1.36
C LEU A 280 14.10 18.58 -1.18
N PHE A 281 14.85 17.90 -2.03
CA PHE A 281 16.32 17.96 -2.01
C PHE A 281 16.86 19.36 -2.33
N VAL A 282 16.27 20.05 -3.32
CA VAL A 282 16.64 21.44 -3.63
C VAL A 282 16.35 22.37 -2.46
N LYS A 283 15.16 22.23 -1.84
CA LYS A 283 14.80 23.02 -0.64
C LYS A 283 15.70 22.72 0.54
N LEU A 284 16.10 21.45 0.74
CA LEU A 284 17.06 21.06 1.76
C LEU A 284 18.41 21.75 1.55
N LYS A 285 18.95 21.72 0.32
CA LYS A 285 20.23 22.38 -0.01
C LYS A 285 20.16 23.92 0.16
N LYS A 286 19.01 24.54 -0.11
CA LYS A 286 18.78 25.98 0.06
C LYS A 286 18.45 26.39 1.49
N GLY A 287 18.34 25.45 2.45
CA GLY A 287 17.93 25.75 3.83
C GLY A 287 16.45 26.14 3.97
N THR A 288 15.63 25.94 2.96
CA THR A 288 14.21 26.32 2.90
C THR A 288 13.24 25.13 3.05
N LEU A 289 13.74 23.99 3.59
CA LEU A 289 12.93 22.80 3.80
C LEU A 289 11.79 23.10 4.79
N PRO A 290 10.51 22.79 4.45
CA PRO A 290 9.41 23.00 5.38
C PRO A 290 9.58 22.18 6.67
N ARG A 291 9.25 22.79 7.82
CA ARG A 291 9.45 22.21 9.16
C ARG A 291 8.95 20.76 9.29
N ARG A 292 7.80 20.45 8.70
CA ARG A 292 7.20 19.10 8.75
C ARG A 292 8.09 18.00 8.15
N TYR A 293 9.00 18.34 7.26
CA TYR A 293 9.95 17.43 6.63
C TYR A 293 11.30 17.37 7.36
N MET A 294 11.61 18.31 8.26
CA MET A 294 12.87 18.33 9.00
C MET A 294 12.93 17.16 9.98
N LEU A 295 14.07 16.49 10.05
CA LEU A 295 14.31 15.42 11.05
C LEU A 295 14.32 16.01 12.47
N ASN A 296 15.06 17.12 12.65
CA ASN A 296 15.18 17.84 13.90
C ASN A 296 14.73 19.30 13.66
N PRO A 297 13.43 19.59 13.70
CA PRO A 297 12.97 20.96 13.52
C PRO A 297 13.41 21.81 14.71
N PRO A 298 13.83 23.08 14.50
CA PRO A 298 14.15 23.98 15.59
C PRO A 298 12.94 24.13 16.54
N PRO A 299 13.16 24.43 17.83
CA PRO A 299 12.07 24.69 18.74
C PRO A 299 11.18 25.82 18.19
N ILE A 300 9.88 25.79 18.51
CA ILE A 300 8.99 26.89 18.21
C ILE A 300 9.33 27.96 19.23
N GLU A 301 9.93 29.07 18.78
CA GLU A 301 10.05 30.23 19.65
C GLU A 301 8.64 30.68 20.03
N PRO A 302 8.32 30.80 21.33
CA PRO A 302 7.05 31.39 21.73
C PRO A 302 6.96 32.77 21.10
N VAL A 303 5.87 33.05 20.39
CA VAL A 303 5.58 34.40 19.89
C VAL A 303 5.24 35.21 21.12
N TYR A 304 6.25 35.78 21.76
CA TYR A 304 6.01 36.79 22.77
C TYR A 304 5.38 37.99 22.05
N ALA A 305 4.20 38.37 22.48
CA ALA A 305 3.65 39.68 22.10
C ALA A 305 4.73 40.73 22.41
N PRO A 306 5.04 41.66 21.49
CA PRO A 306 6.08 42.66 21.72
C PRO A 306 5.79 43.35 23.07
N VAL A 307 6.85 43.53 23.86
CA VAL A 307 6.78 44.10 25.24
C VAL A 307 5.97 45.38 25.30
N SER A 308 5.88 46.16 24.18
CA SER A 308 5.01 47.31 23.99
C SER A 308 3.51 47.02 24.20
N THR A 309 3.05 45.79 23.88
CA THR A 309 1.64 45.41 24.06
C THR A 309 1.34 45.09 25.53
N VAL A 310 2.31 44.49 26.25
CA VAL A 310 2.18 44.19 27.69
C VAL A 310 2.22 45.49 28.52
N TYR A 311 3.00 46.49 28.09
CA TYR A 311 3.11 47.78 28.80
C TYR A 311 1.84 48.63 28.68
N ASN A 312 1.07 48.54 27.62
CA ASN A 312 -0.20 49.24 27.46
C ASN A 312 -1.33 48.61 28.30
N TYR A 313 -1.27 47.31 28.63
CA TYR A 313 -2.22 46.68 29.57
C TYR A 313 -1.97 47.10 31.02
N ALA A 314 -0.73 47.37 31.41
CA ALA A 314 -0.38 47.81 32.78
C ALA A 314 -0.72 49.28 33.08
N LYS A 315 -1.05 50.09 32.07
CA LYS A 315 -1.41 51.54 32.24
C LYS A 315 -2.90 51.82 32.14
N GLY A 316 -3.79 50.91 32.54
CA GLY A 316 -5.17 51.24 32.86
C GLY A 316 -6.11 51.43 31.67
N GLY A 317 -5.97 50.65 30.61
CA GLY A 317 -7.04 50.43 29.63
C GLY A 317 -8.04 49.43 30.16
N THR A 318 -9.29 49.82 30.27
CA THR A 318 -10.44 49.09 30.79
C THR A 318 -10.53 47.64 30.23
N THR A 319 -10.71 46.71 31.15
CA THR A 319 -11.25 45.36 31.10
C THR A 319 -11.75 44.88 29.72
N ALA A 320 -10.91 44.18 28.99
CA ALA A 320 -11.32 43.12 28.06
C ALA A 320 -11.34 41.84 28.89
N GLY A 321 -12.43 41.09 28.81
CA GLY A 321 -12.70 39.99 29.72
C GLY A 321 -11.70 38.85 29.60
N GLU A 322 -11.63 38.06 30.66
CA GLU A 322 -10.74 36.87 30.86
C GLU A 322 -10.79 35.82 29.77
N ASN A 323 -11.63 35.98 28.76
CA ASN A 323 -11.83 34.96 27.69
C ASN A 323 -10.91 35.11 26.47
N ASP A 324 -10.11 36.17 26.37
CA ASP A 324 -9.22 36.38 25.21
C ASP A 324 -7.80 35.82 25.38
N PHE A 325 -7.44 35.41 26.60
CA PHE A 325 -6.10 34.85 26.87
C PHE A 325 -5.89 33.43 26.32
N PHE A 326 -6.96 32.70 26.04
CA PHE A 326 -6.90 31.32 25.56
C PHE A 326 -7.06 31.16 24.04
N LYS A 327 -7.20 32.21 23.28
CA LYS A 327 -7.31 32.17 21.81
C LYS A 327 -6.00 32.22 21.05
N VAL A 328 -4.86 32.33 21.73
CA VAL A 328 -3.53 32.48 21.11
C VAL A 328 -2.59 31.29 21.47
N LEU A 329 -3.11 30.21 21.99
CA LEU A 329 -2.35 28.95 22.19
C LEU A 329 -2.69 27.92 21.12
#